data_fef0d5b8074b53c1df4231e5a8fa7685
#
_entry.id   fef0d5b8074b53c1df4231e5a8fa7685
#
_cell.length_a   1.000
_cell.length_b   1.000
_cell.length_c   1.000
_cell.angle_alpha   90.00
_cell.angle_beta   90.00
_cell.angle_gamma   90.00
#
_symmetry.space_group_name_H-M   'P 1'
#
loop_
_entity.id
_entity.type
_entity.pdbx_description
1 polymer ?
#
loop_
_entity_poly.entity_id
_entity_poly.type
_entity_poly.pdbx_seq_one_letter_code
_entity_poly.pdbx_strand_id
1 'polypeptide(L)'
;MDITRLLAISLGAILTNNFIFAQFLGICPFLGVSKQSDTAIGMGLAVTFVMGLASAFTYGVNIILIKLGLEYMQTVAFILVIAGLVQFIEMFLKKSIPTLYTALGIYLPLITTNCAVLGVALLNVQNGYNFIESVVYGITGGLGFLLAIYLFATIRERVQFADYPKAFEGFPIALITAGLMALAFMGFSGLQVWPM
;
A
#
# COMPACT_ATOMS: atom_id res chain seq x y z
N MET A 1 -7.63 14.64 -21.15
CA MET A 1 -6.82 13.96 -20.11
C MET A 1 -5.82 14.99 -19.60
N ASP A 2 -6.09 15.57 -18.43
CA ASP A 2 -5.31 16.69 -17.93
C ASP A 2 -4.11 16.16 -17.16
N ILE A 3 -2.91 16.39 -17.69
CA ILE A 3 -1.64 15.99 -17.08
C ILE A 3 -1.53 16.58 -15.67
N THR A 4 -2.03 17.79 -15.47
CA THR A 4 -2.11 18.44 -14.14
C THR A 4 -2.92 17.65 -13.13
N ARG A 5 -4.04 17.04 -13.54
CA ARG A 5 -4.87 16.20 -12.67
C ARG A 5 -4.14 14.90 -12.29
N LEU A 6 -3.46 14.27 -13.24
CA LEU A 6 -2.65 13.07 -12.95
C LEU A 6 -1.49 13.36 -12.00
N LEU A 7 -0.81 14.49 -12.17
CA LEU A 7 0.25 14.93 -11.26
C LEU A 7 -0.29 15.23 -9.86
N ALA A 8 -1.44 15.89 -9.75
CA ALA A 8 -2.09 16.16 -8.47
C ALA A 8 -2.50 14.88 -7.74
N ILE A 9 -3.09 13.91 -8.46
CA ILE A 9 -3.44 12.59 -7.93
C ILE A 9 -2.18 11.85 -7.44
N SER A 10 -1.10 11.89 -8.23
CA SER A 10 0.16 11.23 -7.91
C SER A 10 0.82 11.80 -6.66
N LEU A 11 0.97 13.12 -6.58
CA LEU A 11 1.55 13.80 -5.42
C LEU A 11 0.66 13.65 -4.18
N GLY A 12 -0.65 13.73 -4.37
CA GLY A 12 -1.62 13.51 -3.31
C GLY A 12 -1.52 12.11 -2.71
N ALA A 13 -1.41 11.08 -3.54
CA ALA A 13 -1.31 9.69 -3.10
C ALA A 13 0.00 9.38 -2.36
N ILE A 14 1.10 10.04 -2.72
CA ILE A 14 2.42 9.81 -2.10
C ILE A 14 2.54 10.55 -0.77
N LEU A 15 2.14 11.82 -0.69
CA LEU A 15 2.41 12.69 0.45
C LEU A 15 1.18 12.94 1.33
N THR A 16 0.12 13.54 0.80
CA THR A 16 -1.03 14.00 1.60
C THR A 16 -1.96 12.87 1.99
N ASN A 17 -2.26 11.96 1.06
CA ASN A 17 -3.14 10.80 1.28
C ASN A 17 -2.35 9.49 1.32
N ASN A 18 -1.20 9.50 2.00
CA ASN A 18 -0.41 8.28 2.14
C ASN A 18 -1.23 7.18 2.84
N PHE A 19 -1.26 5.97 2.23
CA PHE A 19 -2.07 4.86 2.73
C PHE A 19 -1.76 4.46 4.17
N ILE A 20 -0.49 4.54 4.59
CA ILE A 20 -0.09 4.17 5.95
C ILE A 20 -0.42 5.26 6.94
N PHE A 21 0.03 6.50 6.68
CA PHE A 21 -0.01 7.56 7.69
C PHE A 21 -1.33 8.34 7.72
N ALA A 22 -2.03 8.49 6.58
CA ALA A 22 -3.29 9.21 6.53
C ALA A 22 -4.51 8.28 6.63
N GLN A 23 -4.43 7.07 6.05
CA GLN A 23 -5.56 6.15 5.98
C GLN A 23 -5.45 4.96 6.93
N PHE A 24 -4.29 4.77 7.58
CA PHE A 24 -3.99 3.66 8.47
C PHE A 24 -4.15 2.27 7.81
N LEU A 25 -3.96 2.20 6.49
CA LEU A 25 -4.06 0.98 5.71
C LEU A 25 -2.67 0.37 5.44
N GLY A 26 -2.56 -0.96 5.54
CA GLY A 26 -1.30 -1.67 5.31
C GLY A 26 -0.34 -1.66 6.50
N ILE A 27 -0.84 -1.50 7.73
CA ILE A 27 -0.04 -1.48 8.96
C ILE A 27 0.59 -2.85 9.24
N CYS A 28 -0.06 -3.97 8.87
CA CYS A 28 0.44 -5.31 9.13
C CYS A 28 1.82 -5.55 8.50
N PRO A 29 2.04 -5.35 7.18
CA PRO A 29 3.36 -5.45 6.61
C PRO A 29 4.30 -4.31 7.05
N PHE A 30 3.77 -3.12 7.29
CA PHE A 30 4.53 -1.97 7.76
C PHE A 30 5.24 -2.24 9.09
N LEU A 31 4.57 -2.81 10.08
CA LEU A 31 5.16 -3.16 11.37
C LEU A 31 5.94 -4.49 11.32
N GLY A 32 5.48 -5.45 10.52
CA GLY A 32 6.05 -6.80 10.48
C GLY A 32 7.38 -6.89 9.74
N VAL A 33 7.52 -6.16 8.62
CA VAL A 33 8.65 -6.33 7.67
C VAL A 33 9.69 -5.22 7.78
N SER A 34 9.43 -4.16 8.54
CA SER A 34 10.28 -2.97 8.64
C SER A 34 11.47 -3.12 9.62
N LYS A 35 11.93 -4.34 9.91
CA LYS A 35 13.10 -4.56 10.79
C LYS A 35 14.43 -4.26 10.09
N GLN A 36 14.48 -4.42 8.78
CA GLN A 36 15.65 -4.19 7.93
C GLN A 36 15.24 -3.40 6.70
N SER A 37 16.05 -2.44 6.29
CA SER A 37 15.77 -1.58 5.12
C SER A 37 15.70 -2.36 3.82
N ASP A 38 16.53 -3.39 3.63
CA ASP A 38 16.53 -4.21 2.40
C ASP A 38 15.22 -4.99 2.23
N THR A 39 14.70 -5.59 3.31
CA THR A 39 13.43 -6.31 3.29
C THR A 39 12.25 -5.36 3.10
N ALA A 40 12.32 -4.16 3.66
CA ALA A 40 11.31 -3.11 3.50
C ALA A 40 11.20 -2.64 2.04
N ILE A 41 12.33 -2.45 1.35
CA ILE A 41 12.36 -2.08 -0.07
C ILE A 41 11.74 -3.18 -0.93
N GLY A 42 12.15 -4.43 -0.73
CA GLY A 42 11.61 -5.58 -1.45
C GLY A 42 10.09 -5.71 -1.28
N MET A 43 9.61 -5.57 -0.05
CA MET A 43 8.17 -5.59 0.26
C MET A 43 7.43 -4.41 -0.38
N GLY A 44 7.99 -3.20 -0.30
CA GLY A 44 7.38 -2.00 -0.88
C GLY A 44 7.26 -2.08 -2.40
N LEU A 45 8.28 -2.60 -3.10
CA LEU A 45 8.24 -2.83 -4.54
C LEU A 45 7.18 -3.88 -4.93
N ALA A 46 7.13 -4.99 -4.19
CA ALA A 46 6.14 -6.04 -4.43
C ALA A 46 4.70 -5.51 -4.23
N VAL A 47 4.46 -4.75 -3.16
CA VAL A 47 3.16 -4.12 -2.91
C VAL A 47 2.81 -3.12 -4.01
N THR A 48 3.75 -2.30 -4.47
CA THR A 48 3.52 -1.34 -5.56
C THR A 48 3.09 -2.05 -6.85
N PHE A 49 3.76 -3.14 -7.20
CA PHE A 49 3.41 -3.94 -8.37
C PHE A 49 2.01 -4.54 -8.24
N VAL A 50 1.71 -5.15 -7.10
CA VAL A 50 0.40 -5.76 -6.84
C VAL A 50 -0.71 -4.71 -6.81
N MET A 51 -0.48 -3.53 -6.22
CA MET A 51 -1.46 -2.43 -6.20
C MET A 51 -1.80 -1.92 -7.60
N GLY A 52 -0.79 -1.77 -8.47
CA GLY A 52 -0.99 -1.39 -9.86
C GLY A 52 -1.84 -2.41 -10.63
N LEU A 53 -1.51 -3.70 -10.51
CA LEU A 53 -2.27 -4.78 -11.14
C LEU A 53 -3.69 -4.90 -10.55
N ALA A 54 -3.82 -4.86 -9.22
CA ALA A 54 -5.11 -4.92 -8.55
C ALA A 54 -6.03 -3.79 -9.00
N SER A 55 -5.52 -2.56 -9.15
CA SER A 55 -6.30 -1.42 -9.64
C SER A 55 -6.82 -1.65 -11.06
N ALA A 56 -6.02 -2.24 -11.95
CA ALA A 56 -6.44 -2.54 -13.32
C ALA A 56 -7.55 -3.61 -13.35
N PHE A 57 -7.38 -4.71 -12.61
CA PHE A 57 -8.35 -5.80 -12.57
C PHE A 57 -9.65 -5.42 -11.87
N THR A 58 -9.56 -4.73 -10.72
CA THR A 58 -10.73 -4.31 -9.96
C THR A 58 -11.57 -3.27 -10.71
N TYR A 59 -10.96 -2.44 -11.54
CA TYR A 59 -11.70 -1.55 -12.43
C TYR A 59 -12.59 -2.32 -13.42
N GLY A 60 -12.04 -3.37 -14.06
CA GLY A 60 -12.81 -4.24 -14.95
C GLY A 60 -13.96 -4.96 -14.24
N VAL A 61 -13.68 -5.49 -13.05
CA VAL A 61 -14.69 -6.16 -12.20
C VAL A 61 -15.78 -5.18 -11.78
N ASN A 62 -15.42 -3.95 -11.43
CA ASN A 62 -16.37 -2.93 -11.04
C ASN A 62 -17.39 -2.64 -12.17
N ILE A 63 -16.95 -2.52 -13.42
CA ILE A 63 -17.83 -2.32 -14.58
C ILE A 63 -18.83 -3.48 -14.71
N ILE A 64 -18.37 -4.71 -14.49
CA ILE A 64 -19.22 -5.91 -14.55
C ILE A 64 -20.27 -5.89 -13.42
N LEU A 65 -19.86 -5.54 -12.19
CA LEU A 65 -20.76 -5.47 -11.04
C LEU A 65 -21.86 -4.41 -11.23
N ILE A 66 -21.49 -3.23 -11.75
CA ILE A 66 -22.46 -2.16 -12.04
C ILE A 66 -23.48 -2.63 -13.07
N LYS A 67 -23.05 -3.31 -14.14
CA LYS A 67 -23.95 -3.86 -15.17
C LYS A 67 -24.90 -4.93 -14.62
N LEU A 68 -24.48 -5.68 -13.60
CA LEU A 68 -25.29 -6.71 -12.95
C LEU A 68 -26.15 -6.16 -11.80
N GLY A 69 -26.01 -4.88 -11.42
CA GLY A 69 -26.75 -4.28 -10.31
C GLY A 69 -26.36 -4.83 -8.93
N LEU A 70 -25.12 -5.37 -8.80
CA LEU A 70 -24.61 -6.01 -7.58
C LEU A 70 -23.58 -5.11 -6.85
N GLU A 71 -23.82 -3.80 -6.81
CA GLU A 71 -22.90 -2.84 -6.18
C GLU A 71 -22.65 -3.11 -4.69
N TYR A 72 -23.65 -3.65 -3.98
CA TYR A 72 -23.51 -4.00 -2.55
C TYR A 72 -22.52 -5.14 -2.27
N MET A 73 -22.19 -5.97 -3.27
CA MET A 73 -21.22 -7.06 -3.15
C MET A 73 -19.79 -6.65 -3.59
N GLN A 74 -19.56 -5.40 -3.89
CA GLN A 74 -18.31 -4.87 -4.44
C GLN A 74 -17.08 -5.22 -3.59
N THR A 75 -17.14 -5.03 -2.28
CA THR A 75 -16.02 -5.32 -1.38
C THR A 75 -15.65 -6.81 -1.39
N VAL A 76 -16.64 -7.70 -1.36
CA VAL A 76 -16.42 -9.16 -1.36
C VAL A 76 -15.82 -9.60 -2.70
N ALA A 77 -16.34 -9.08 -3.81
CA ALA A 77 -15.82 -9.36 -5.14
C ALA A 77 -14.38 -8.90 -5.30
N PHE A 78 -14.04 -7.72 -4.80
CA PHE A 78 -12.67 -7.20 -4.86
C PHE A 78 -11.70 -8.04 -4.04
N ILE A 79 -12.05 -8.44 -2.81
CA ILE A 79 -11.23 -9.32 -1.99
C ILE A 79 -10.94 -10.62 -2.73
N LEU A 80 -11.97 -11.24 -3.33
CA LEU A 80 -11.84 -12.51 -4.02
C LEU A 80 -10.95 -12.39 -5.27
N VAL A 81 -11.12 -11.33 -6.05
CA VAL A 81 -10.30 -11.06 -7.25
C VAL A 81 -8.86 -10.77 -6.89
N ILE A 82 -8.61 -9.94 -5.86
CA ILE A 82 -7.27 -9.61 -5.39
C ILE A 82 -6.57 -10.87 -4.85
N ALA A 83 -7.26 -11.67 -4.04
CA ALA A 83 -6.72 -12.93 -3.52
C ALA A 83 -6.35 -13.90 -4.65
N GLY A 84 -7.22 -14.09 -5.63
CA GLY A 84 -6.94 -14.93 -6.79
C GLY A 84 -5.77 -14.43 -7.63
N LEU A 85 -5.68 -13.12 -7.85
CA LEU A 85 -4.60 -12.49 -8.60
C LEU A 85 -3.24 -12.66 -7.89
N VAL A 86 -3.20 -12.41 -6.58
CA VAL A 86 -1.96 -12.57 -5.81
C VAL A 86 -1.54 -14.03 -5.74
N GLN A 87 -2.48 -14.96 -5.58
CA GLN A 87 -2.20 -16.39 -5.60
C GLN A 87 -1.64 -16.84 -6.97
N PHE A 88 -2.17 -16.29 -8.05
CA PHE A 88 -1.64 -16.54 -9.39
C PHE A 88 -0.21 -16.02 -9.56
N ILE A 89 0.07 -14.80 -9.09
CA ILE A 89 1.42 -14.21 -9.08
C ILE A 89 2.38 -15.06 -8.25
N GLU A 90 1.93 -15.55 -7.08
CA GLU A 90 2.72 -16.43 -6.22
C GLU A 90 3.16 -17.71 -6.94
N MET A 91 2.21 -18.40 -7.60
CA MET A 91 2.52 -19.60 -8.38
C MET A 91 3.48 -19.31 -9.54
N PHE A 92 3.32 -18.16 -10.19
CA PHE A 92 4.19 -17.74 -11.27
C PHE A 92 5.62 -17.45 -10.79
N LEU A 93 5.77 -16.71 -9.68
CA LEU A 93 7.07 -16.39 -9.06
C LEU A 93 7.79 -17.66 -8.59
N LYS A 94 7.06 -18.58 -7.97
CA LYS A 94 7.60 -19.86 -7.51
C LYS A 94 8.22 -20.68 -8.65
N LYS A 95 7.62 -20.61 -9.84
CA LYS A 95 8.08 -21.36 -11.02
C LYS A 95 9.19 -20.63 -11.81
N SER A 96 9.10 -19.30 -11.92
CA SER A 96 9.97 -18.50 -12.80
C SER A 96 11.20 -17.96 -12.10
N ILE A 97 11.11 -17.55 -10.84
CA ILE A 97 12.19 -16.90 -10.09
C ILE A 97 12.23 -17.41 -8.64
N PRO A 98 12.76 -18.64 -8.41
CA PRO A 98 12.79 -19.24 -7.08
C PRO A 98 13.62 -18.45 -6.06
N THR A 99 14.65 -17.72 -6.48
CA THR A 99 15.45 -16.84 -5.62
C THR A 99 14.64 -15.66 -5.06
N LEU A 100 13.79 -15.05 -5.87
CA LEU A 100 12.90 -13.98 -5.42
C LEU A 100 11.77 -14.53 -4.55
N TYR A 101 11.29 -15.73 -4.88
CA TYR A 101 10.29 -16.43 -4.07
C TYR A 101 10.80 -16.74 -2.66
N THR A 102 12.04 -17.22 -2.50
CA THR A 102 12.64 -17.48 -1.17
C THR A 102 12.86 -16.20 -0.37
N ALA A 103 13.17 -15.09 -1.02
CA ALA A 103 13.31 -13.79 -0.37
C ALA A 103 11.96 -13.18 0.05
N LEU A 104 10.92 -13.34 -0.77
CA LEU A 104 9.57 -12.80 -0.54
C LEU A 104 8.58 -13.82 0.03
N GLY A 105 8.91 -15.11 0.04
CA GLY A 105 7.97 -16.21 0.29
C GLY A 105 7.27 -16.16 1.65
N ILE A 106 7.94 -15.65 2.71
CA ILE A 106 7.34 -15.47 4.03
C ILE A 106 6.37 -14.27 4.04
N TYR A 107 6.54 -13.30 3.12
CA TYR A 107 5.77 -12.06 3.08
C TYR A 107 4.59 -12.09 2.09
N LEU A 108 4.52 -13.10 1.22
CA LEU A 108 3.45 -13.25 0.24
C LEU A 108 2.04 -13.29 0.87
N PRO A 109 1.80 -14.04 1.97
CA PRO A 109 0.53 -13.98 2.66
C PRO A 109 0.17 -12.58 3.18
N LEU A 110 1.18 -11.80 3.59
CA LEU A 110 0.98 -10.41 4.04
C LEU A 110 0.63 -9.46 2.88
N ILE A 111 1.03 -9.78 1.65
CA ILE A 111 0.63 -9.02 0.45
C ILE A 111 -0.82 -9.37 0.08
N THR A 112 -1.20 -10.65 0.12
CA THR A 112 -2.54 -11.12 -0.23
C THR A 112 -3.62 -10.52 0.68
N THR A 113 -3.34 -10.42 1.97
CA THR A 113 -4.27 -9.86 2.98
C THR A 113 -4.02 -8.38 3.26
N ASN A 114 -3.26 -7.69 2.41
CA ASN A 114 -2.89 -6.29 2.64
C ASN A 114 -4.10 -5.36 2.46
N CYS A 115 -4.50 -4.70 3.55
CA CYS A 115 -5.60 -3.74 3.56
C CYS A 115 -5.36 -2.56 2.60
N ALA A 116 -4.10 -2.18 2.32
CA ALA A 116 -3.81 -1.09 1.40
C ALA A 116 -4.19 -1.44 -0.05
N VAL A 117 -4.00 -2.69 -0.48
CA VAL A 117 -4.39 -3.14 -1.82
C VAL A 117 -5.91 -3.09 -2.00
N LEU A 118 -6.66 -3.54 -0.99
CA LEU A 118 -8.12 -3.43 -0.99
C LEU A 118 -8.57 -1.96 -0.92
N GLY A 119 -7.91 -1.16 -0.09
CA GLY A 119 -8.19 0.27 0.07
C GLY A 119 -8.06 1.04 -1.23
N VAL A 120 -7.00 0.80 -2.01
CA VAL A 120 -6.83 1.39 -3.34
C VAL A 120 -7.99 1.06 -4.26
N ALA A 121 -8.42 -0.22 -4.29
CA ALA A 121 -9.51 -0.64 -5.15
C ALA A 121 -10.83 0.06 -4.79
N LEU A 122 -11.14 0.19 -3.50
CA LEU A 122 -12.34 0.88 -3.02
C LEU A 122 -12.29 2.38 -3.28
N LEU A 123 -11.13 3.03 -3.02
CA LEU A 123 -10.96 4.46 -3.25
C LEU A 123 -11.03 4.83 -4.74
N ASN A 124 -10.53 3.98 -5.63
CA ASN A 124 -10.67 4.17 -7.07
C ASN A 124 -12.14 4.29 -7.49
N VAL A 125 -13.01 3.47 -6.91
CA VAL A 125 -14.44 3.49 -7.18
C VAL A 125 -15.11 4.69 -6.54
N GLN A 126 -14.81 4.97 -5.27
CA GLN A 126 -15.38 6.11 -4.54
C GLN A 126 -15.05 7.45 -5.21
N ASN A 127 -13.84 7.60 -5.72
CA ASN A 127 -13.41 8.81 -6.42
C ASN A 127 -13.84 8.84 -7.90
N GLY A 128 -14.46 7.79 -8.42
CA GLY A 128 -14.92 7.72 -9.80
C GLY A 128 -13.78 7.83 -10.83
N TYR A 129 -12.61 7.29 -10.52
CA TYR A 129 -11.44 7.37 -11.41
C TYR A 129 -11.64 6.56 -12.68
N ASN A 130 -11.16 7.10 -13.80
CA ASN A 130 -11.05 6.38 -15.07
C ASN A 130 -10.00 5.28 -14.99
N PHE A 131 -9.99 4.37 -15.96
CA PHE A 131 -9.03 3.24 -15.99
C PHE A 131 -7.57 3.68 -15.81
N ILE A 132 -7.14 4.71 -16.55
CA ILE A 132 -5.77 5.23 -16.49
C ILE A 132 -5.49 5.89 -15.13
N GLU A 133 -6.43 6.69 -14.63
CA GLU A 133 -6.33 7.33 -13.31
C GLU A 133 -6.24 6.30 -12.19
N SER A 134 -7.03 5.22 -12.28
CA SER A 134 -7.02 4.12 -11.31
C SER A 134 -5.68 3.39 -11.27
N VAL A 135 -5.09 3.10 -12.43
CA VAL A 135 -3.78 2.44 -12.50
C VAL A 135 -2.67 3.36 -11.99
N VAL A 136 -2.68 4.63 -12.38
CA VAL A 136 -1.71 5.62 -11.90
C VAL A 136 -1.84 5.81 -10.39
N TYR A 137 -3.06 5.91 -9.86
CA TYR A 137 -3.30 6.00 -8.42
C TYR A 137 -2.82 4.76 -7.66
N GLY A 138 -3.02 3.56 -8.24
CA GLY A 138 -2.51 2.31 -7.69
C GLY A 138 -0.98 2.27 -7.60
N ILE A 139 -0.28 2.66 -8.66
CA ILE A 139 1.19 2.69 -8.70
C ILE A 139 1.74 3.77 -7.76
N THR A 140 1.19 4.97 -7.80
CA THR A 140 1.66 6.09 -6.98
C THR A 140 1.34 5.89 -5.50
N GLY A 141 0.20 5.28 -5.17
CA GLY A 141 -0.13 4.85 -3.81
C GLY A 141 0.84 3.79 -3.28
N GLY A 142 1.23 2.84 -4.15
CA GLY A 142 2.27 1.86 -3.85
C GLY A 142 3.64 2.49 -3.61
N LEU A 143 4.03 3.50 -4.40
CA LEU A 143 5.26 4.26 -4.16
C LEU A 143 5.20 5.05 -2.84
N GLY A 144 4.03 5.59 -2.49
CA GLY A 144 3.80 6.20 -1.17
C GLY A 144 3.96 5.20 -0.02
N PHE A 145 3.46 3.97 -0.21
CA PHE A 145 3.66 2.87 0.73
C PHE A 145 5.14 2.50 0.87
N LEU A 146 5.87 2.37 -0.24
CA LEU A 146 7.30 2.09 -0.26
C LEU A 146 8.09 3.18 0.47
N LEU A 147 7.80 4.45 0.20
CA LEU A 147 8.44 5.57 0.89
C LEU A 147 8.23 5.47 2.41
N ALA A 148 7.00 5.24 2.83
CA ALA A 148 6.65 5.18 4.25
C ALA A 148 7.34 4.01 4.98
N ILE A 149 7.31 2.80 4.40
CA ILE A 149 7.95 1.62 5.01
C ILE A 149 9.48 1.74 5.04
N TYR A 150 10.08 2.33 4.02
CA TYR A 150 11.53 2.58 3.96
C TYR A 150 11.98 3.58 5.03
N LEU A 151 11.29 4.72 5.13
CA LEU A 151 11.57 5.72 6.17
C LEU A 151 11.43 5.12 7.58
N PHE A 152 10.39 4.33 7.78
CA PHE A 152 10.17 3.68 9.07
C PHE A 152 11.25 2.65 9.40
N ALA A 153 11.68 1.85 8.42
CA ALA A 153 12.75 0.86 8.60
C ALA A 153 14.07 1.54 8.99
N THR A 154 14.45 2.62 8.29
CA THR A 154 15.68 3.37 8.60
C THR A 154 15.66 4.02 9.98
N ILE A 155 14.52 4.50 10.43
CA ILE A 155 14.37 5.02 11.80
C ILE A 155 14.45 3.90 12.82
N ARG A 156 13.80 2.75 12.58
CA ARG A 156 13.87 1.59 13.48
C ARG A 156 15.29 1.06 13.64
N GLU A 157 16.06 0.97 12.56
CA GLU A 157 17.47 0.57 12.62
C GLU A 157 18.29 1.49 13.54
N ARG A 158 18.01 2.79 13.54
CA ARG A 158 18.68 3.75 14.43
C ARG A 158 18.19 3.66 15.87
N VAL A 159 16.90 3.52 16.06
CA VAL A 159 16.28 3.43 17.40
C VAL A 159 16.74 2.18 18.16
N GLN A 160 17.10 1.10 17.46
CA GLN A 160 17.66 -0.11 18.12
C GLN A 160 18.93 0.15 18.93
N PHE A 161 19.70 1.17 18.58
CA PHE A 161 20.94 1.56 19.27
C PHE A 161 20.72 2.64 20.36
N ALA A 162 19.49 3.12 20.52
CA ALA A 162 19.17 4.13 21.51
C ALA A 162 18.96 3.49 22.89
N ASP A 163 19.36 4.20 23.95
CA ASP A 163 19.15 3.77 25.33
C ASP A 163 17.73 4.21 25.77
N TYR A 164 16.80 3.26 25.81
CA TYR A 164 15.43 3.47 26.25
C TYR A 164 15.02 2.46 27.33
N PRO A 165 14.05 2.76 28.19
CA PRO A 165 13.59 1.86 29.24
C PRO A 165 13.12 0.52 28.68
N LYS A 166 13.46 -0.59 29.35
CA LYS A 166 13.09 -1.95 28.93
C LYS A 166 11.59 -2.16 28.70
N ALA A 167 10.73 -1.37 29.32
CA ALA A 167 9.28 -1.42 29.09
C ALA A 167 8.86 -1.02 27.67
N PHE A 168 9.70 -0.26 26.94
CA PHE A 168 9.43 0.18 25.56
C PHE A 168 10.14 -0.68 24.52
N GLU A 169 10.89 -1.69 24.93
CA GLU A 169 11.65 -2.55 24.01
C GLU A 169 10.72 -3.34 23.08
N GLY A 170 11.06 -3.38 21.79
CA GLY A 170 10.36 -4.16 20.78
C GLY A 170 9.19 -3.47 20.11
N PHE A 171 7.98 -3.99 20.30
CA PHE A 171 6.78 -3.50 19.62
C PHE A 171 6.29 -2.11 20.10
N PRO A 172 6.33 -1.76 21.39
CA PRO A 172 5.87 -0.46 21.85
C PRO A 172 6.63 0.72 21.25
N ILE A 173 7.97 0.64 21.17
CA ILE A 173 8.78 1.71 20.59
C ILE A 173 8.50 1.87 19.08
N ALA A 174 8.21 0.77 18.38
CA ALA A 174 7.83 0.81 16.98
C ALA A 174 6.51 1.56 16.77
N LEU A 175 5.52 1.33 17.64
CA LEU A 175 4.24 2.05 17.59
C LEU A 175 4.39 3.54 17.88
N ILE A 176 5.19 3.91 18.87
CA ILE A 176 5.46 5.32 19.21
C ILE A 176 6.14 6.00 18.01
N THR A 177 7.14 5.36 17.44
CA THR A 177 7.83 5.88 16.24
C THR A 177 6.88 6.05 15.06
N ALA A 178 6.02 5.06 14.80
CA ALA A 178 5.02 5.14 13.73
C ALA A 178 4.02 6.29 13.97
N GLY A 179 3.58 6.48 15.22
CA GLY A 179 2.70 7.59 15.61
C GLY A 179 3.34 8.95 15.40
N LEU A 180 4.61 9.12 15.81
CA LEU A 180 5.36 10.36 15.58
C LEU A 180 5.56 10.66 14.10
N MET A 181 5.83 9.62 13.29
CA MET A 181 5.90 9.78 11.83
C MET A 181 4.56 10.18 11.22
N ALA A 182 3.46 9.59 11.67
CA ALA A 182 2.12 9.96 11.22
C ALA A 182 1.80 11.43 11.54
N LEU A 183 2.16 11.91 12.73
CA LEU A 183 2.02 13.33 13.11
C LEU A 183 2.88 14.24 12.21
N ALA A 184 4.12 13.84 11.89
CA ALA A 184 4.97 14.59 10.96
C ALA A 184 4.36 14.65 9.55
N PHE A 185 3.79 13.55 9.06
CA PHE A 185 3.10 13.51 7.76
C PHE A 185 1.78 14.30 7.74
N MET A 186 1.12 14.47 8.88
CA MET A 186 -0.05 15.36 8.96
C MET A 186 0.30 16.83 8.63
N GLY A 187 1.55 17.25 8.80
CA GLY A 187 2.02 18.56 8.34
C GLY A 187 1.83 18.79 6.85
N PHE A 188 1.86 17.73 6.04
CA PHE A 188 1.60 17.81 4.59
C PHE A 188 0.11 17.89 4.24
N SER A 189 -0.80 17.58 5.16
CA SER A 189 -2.25 17.62 4.91
C SER A 189 -2.78 19.02 4.64
N GLY A 190 -2.03 20.06 5.04
CA GLY A 190 -2.32 21.47 4.73
C GLY A 190 -1.95 21.88 3.31
N LEU A 191 -1.19 21.07 2.58
CA LEU A 191 -0.87 21.29 1.18
C LEU A 191 -2.06 20.78 0.33
N GLN A 192 -3.10 21.62 0.21
CA GLN A 192 -4.17 21.37 -0.76
C GLN A 192 -3.59 21.57 -2.16
N VAL A 193 -3.12 20.48 -2.76
CA VAL A 193 -2.57 20.52 -4.12
C VAL A 193 -3.66 20.74 -5.17
N TRP A 194 -4.94 20.59 -4.79
CA TRP A 194 -6.08 20.86 -5.65
C TRP A 194 -7.36 21.12 -4.85
N PRO A 195 -8.16 22.19 -5.17
CA PRO A 195 -9.53 22.29 -4.69
C PRO A 195 -10.38 21.24 -5.43
N MET A 196 -10.97 20.32 -4.67
CA MET A 196 -12.02 19.43 -5.19
C MET A 196 -13.26 20.23 -5.53
#